data_2ef13bd73db0711f52457f5da272cda7
#
_entry.id   2ef13bd73db0711f52457f5da272cda7
#
_cell.length_a   1.000
_cell.length_b   1.000
_cell.length_c   1.000
_cell.angle_alpha   90.00
_cell.angle_beta   90.00
_cell.angle_gamma   90.00
#
_symmetry.space_group_name_H-M   'P 1'
#
loop_
_entity.id
_entity.type
_entity.pdbx_description
1 polymer ?
#
loop_
_entity_poly.entity_id
_entity_poly.type
_entity_poly.pdbx_seq_one_letter_code
_entity_poly.pdbx_strand_id
1 'polypeptide(L)'
;MAETRSTHPYFLYDAIQAQPDLIEQVFAKQRGILEKAAAAAVGRKRFVFIGIGTSLNAANIAERWMRFHSSGRAMSRAEQSFEFVNYPLALGADDVAIVITHTGTSTQSVEALRAAKAAGALTFAVTGEKPGDGILGADFRVETCEQEVAFAYTKSYTTAMAAIAEWILNILEPRGLVKDPAAARAALQKVPALMRQALRTELQIREIAKQVAEKQRLIFFGSGTCWATASEASLKIKETSYIAAEGFETEELLHGPFSEIDSRGAIVGMLTGHPSDERARTILRAAGELGMLRVALTVPDANRDIAAEHVVVLPETPVWLAPFVHLVPLQLLTYHVALARGCNPDTGRQDQEQHARAHKVYKL
;
A
#
# COMPACT_ATOMS: atom_id res chain seq x y z
N MET A 1 -9.38 -20.68 17.86
CA MET A 1 -9.43 -20.38 16.41
C MET A 1 -10.22 -19.10 16.30
N ALA A 2 -9.74 -18.11 15.56
CA ALA A 2 -10.53 -16.92 15.28
C ALA A 2 -11.83 -17.37 14.57
N GLU A 3 -12.92 -16.67 14.83
CA GLU A 3 -14.20 -16.91 14.17
C GLU A 3 -14.00 -16.71 12.65
N THR A 4 -14.34 -17.73 11.85
CA THR A 4 -14.25 -17.64 10.39
C THR A 4 -15.65 -17.45 9.82
N ARG A 5 -15.80 -16.48 8.92
CA ARG A 5 -17.04 -16.29 8.18
C ARG A 5 -17.05 -17.17 6.93
N SER A 6 -18.22 -17.68 6.56
CA SER A 6 -18.41 -18.54 5.38
C SER A 6 -19.16 -17.85 4.25
N THR A 7 -19.69 -16.65 4.49
CA THR A 7 -20.50 -15.87 3.54
C THR A 7 -20.19 -14.38 3.66
N HIS A 8 -20.53 -13.62 2.61
CA HIS A 8 -20.51 -12.15 2.63
C HIS A 8 -21.44 -11.58 3.73
N PRO A 9 -20.97 -10.52 4.44
CA PRO A 9 -19.68 -9.88 4.34
C PRO A 9 -18.60 -10.66 5.10
N TYR A 10 -17.42 -10.79 4.48
CA TYR A 10 -16.22 -11.33 5.11
C TYR A 10 -15.48 -10.23 5.90
N PHE A 11 -14.53 -10.61 6.78
CA PHE A 11 -13.75 -9.65 7.56
C PHE A 11 -12.92 -8.70 6.68
N LEU A 12 -12.40 -9.20 5.57
CA LEU A 12 -11.72 -8.37 4.58
C LEU A 12 -12.63 -7.25 4.05
N TYR A 13 -13.91 -7.54 3.81
CA TYR A 13 -14.87 -6.53 3.37
C TYR A 13 -15.09 -5.43 4.43
N ASP A 14 -15.31 -5.84 5.66
CA ASP A 14 -15.48 -4.90 6.76
C ASP A 14 -14.23 -4.03 6.95
N ALA A 15 -13.03 -4.62 6.81
CA ALA A 15 -11.78 -3.89 6.88
C ALA A 15 -11.64 -2.85 5.74
N ILE A 16 -12.06 -3.20 4.51
CA ILE A 16 -12.05 -2.27 3.38
C ILE A 16 -13.01 -1.09 3.64
N GLN A 17 -14.21 -1.36 4.13
CA GLN A 17 -15.22 -0.33 4.39
C GLN A 17 -14.83 0.61 5.56
N ALA A 18 -14.13 0.09 6.57
CA ALA A 18 -13.77 0.84 7.77
C ALA A 18 -12.61 1.83 7.57
N GLN A 19 -11.84 1.72 6.49
CA GLN A 19 -10.61 2.49 6.27
C GLN A 19 -10.78 4.02 6.43
N PRO A 20 -11.80 4.67 5.84
CA PRO A 20 -11.94 6.12 5.96
C PRO A 20 -12.10 6.59 7.42
N ASP A 21 -12.92 5.89 8.19
CA ASP A 21 -13.21 6.24 9.58
C ASP A 21 -11.97 6.00 10.48
N LEU A 22 -11.22 4.95 10.22
CA LEU A 22 -9.99 4.64 10.94
C LEU A 22 -8.88 5.66 10.63
N ILE A 23 -8.78 6.16 9.40
CA ILE A 23 -7.83 7.23 9.06
C ILE A 23 -8.20 8.53 9.79
N GLU A 24 -9.48 8.89 9.88
CA GLU A 24 -9.92 10.03 10.70
C GLU A 24 -9.52 9.86 12.15
N GLN A 25 -9.64 8.64 12.70
CA GLN A 25 -9.20 8.34 14.05
C GLN A 25 -7.68 8.49 14.23
N VAL A 26 -6.88 8.05 13.26
CA VAL A 26 -5.42 8.26 13.29
C VAL A 26 -5.10 9.76 13.37
N PHE A 27 -5.68 10.57 12.50
CA PHE A 27 -5.44 12.02 12.51
C PHE A 27 -5.89 12.69 13.82
N ALA A 28 -6.98 12.21 14.43
CA ALA A 28 -7.49 12.77 15.67
C ALA A 28 -6.68 12.32 16.90
N LYS A 29 -6.38 11.02 17.00
CA LYS A 29 -5.83 10.41 18.23
C LYS A 29 -4.29 10.40 18.26
N GLN A 30 -3.63 10.32 17.10
CA GLN A 30 -2.19 10.08 17.04
C GLN A 30 -1.35 11.34 16.81
N ARG A 31 -1.98 12.50 16.63
CA ARG A 31 -1.30 13.78 16.35
C ARG A 31 -0.15 14.07 17.33
N GLY A 32 -0.39 13.99 18.63
CA GLY A 32 0.61 14.34 19.64
C GLY A 32 1.85 13.47 19.63
N ILE A 33 1.73 12.16 19.35
CA ILE A 33 2.89 11.27 19.23
C ILE A 33 3.62 11.50 17.90
N LEU A 34 2.90 11.75 16.81
CA LEU A 34 3.49 12.05 15.50
C LEU A 34 4.28 13.36 15.52
N GLU A 35 3.78 14.40 16.20
CA GLU A 35 4.49 15.68 16.40
C GLU A 35 5.76 15.48 17.22
N LYS A 36 5.70 14.74 18.35
CA LYS A 36 6.89 14.44 19.17
C LYS A 36 7.95 13.65 18.43
N ALA A 37 7.54 12.59 17.71
CA ALA A 37 8.44 11.77 16.90
C ALA A 37 9.08 12.58 15.76
N ALA A 38 8.31 13.47 15.13
CA ALA A 38 8.82 14.35 14.09
C ALA A 38 9.82 15.38 14.64
N ALA A 39 9.52 16.01 15.78
CA ALA A 39 10.42 16.96 16.43
C ALA A 39 11.79 16.35 16.75
N ALA A 40 11.83 15.10 17.21
CA ALA A 40 13.07 14.36 17.45
C ALA A 40 13.83 14.02 16.16
N ALA A 41 13.14 13.95 15.03
CA ALA A 41 13.67 13.56 13.73
C ALA A 41 14.08 14.74 12.82
N VAL A 42 13.61 15.96 13.08
CA VAL A 42 13.81 17.15 12.21
C VAL A 42 15.28 17.40 11.87
N GLY A 43 16.20 17.20 12.82
CA GLY A 43 17.63 17.41 12.61
C GLY A 43 18.37 16.24 11.95
N ARG A 44 17.70 15.11 11.72
CA ARG A 44 18.33 13.91 11.15
C ARG A 44 18.51 14.02 9.63
N LYS A 45 19.47 13.27 9.10
CA LYS A 45 19.89 13.39 7.69
C LYS A 45 19.25 12.35 6.78
N ARG A 46 19.11 11.09 7.28
CA ARG A 46 18.64 9.97 6.46
C ARG A 46 17.47 9.25 7.13
N PHE A 47 16.47 8.91 6.34
CA PHE A 47 15.23 8.25 6.76
C PHE A 47 15.12 6.88 6.08
N VAL A 48 15.12 5.80 6.86
CA VAL A 48 15.05 4.43 6.35
C VAL A 48 13.72 3.83 6.76
N PHE A 49 12.83 3.61 5.79
CA PHE A 49 11.53 2.97 5.98
C PHE A 49 11.69 1.47 5.80
N ILE A 50 11.35 0.69 6.81
CA ILE A 50 11.64 -0.75 6.85
C ILE A 50 10.32 -1.51 6.98
N GLY A 51 10.10 -2.51 6.12
CA GLY A 51 8.88 -3.33 6.15
C GLY A 51 9.05 -4.63 5.37
N ILE A 52 8.02 -5.49 5.43
CA ILE A 52 7.95 -6.73 4.64
C ILE A 52 6.51 -6.91 4.11
N GLY A 53 6.35 -7.44 2.91
CA GLY A 53 5.04 -7.59 2.26
C GLY A 53 4.30 -6.26 2.14
N THR A 54 3.07 -6.18 2.63
CA THR A 54 2.25 -4.96 2.69
C THR A 54 2.97 -3.79 3.35
N SER A 55 3.74 -4.05 4.43
CA SER A 55 4.53 -3.01 5.11
C SER A 55 5.68 -2.49 4.26
N LEU A 56 6.27 -3.32 3.38
CA LEU A 56 7.27 -2.86 2.40
C LEU A 56 6.65 -1.96 1.34
N ASN A 57 5.42 -2.26 0.91
CA ASN A 57 4.69 -1.40 -0.02
C ASN A 57 4.40 -0.03 0.62
N ALA A 58 4.05 0.02 1.92
CA ALA A 58 3.93 1.27 2.66
C ALA A 58 5.27 2.03 2.76
N ALA A 59 6.37 1.32 3.02
CA ALA A 59 7.72 1.89 3.05
C ALA A 59 8.11 2.51 1.70
N ASN A 60 7.81 1.83 0.59
CA ASN A 60 8.04 2.33 -0.76
C ASN A 60 7.24 3.61 -1.07
N ILE A 61 6.00 3.71 -0.60
CA ILE A 61 5.20 4.94 -0.73
C ILE A 61 5.79 6.05 0.13
N ALA A 62 6.17 5.76 1.37
CA ALA A 62 6.76 6.72 2.30
C ALA A 62 8.06 7.33 1.74
N GLU A 63 8.95 6.51 1.16
CA GLU A 63 10.16 6.98 0.47
C GLU A 63 9.82 7.96 -0.64
N ARG A 64 8.81 7.65 -1.47
CA ARG A 64 8.39 8.51 -2.57
C ARG A 64 7.74 9.80 -2.09
N TRP A 65 6.97 9.80 -1.01
CA TRP A 65 6.43 11.00 -0.39
C TRP A 65 7.52 11.89 0.17
N MET A 66 8.51 11.31 0.85
CA MET A 66 9.67 12.05 1.35
C MET A 66 10.40 12.73 0.20
N ARG A 67 10.68 12.01 -0.89
CA ARG A 67 11.31 12.53 -2.09
C ARG A 67 10.46 13.60 -2.79
N PHE A 68 9.16 13.36 -2.95
CA PHE A 68 8.24 14.29 -3.61
C PHE A 68 8.17 15.62 -2.88
N HIS A 69 7.86 15.62 -1.58
CA HIS A 69 7.70 16.86 -0.82
C HIS A 69 9.01 17.61 -0.62
N SER A 70 10.14 16.91 -0.48
CA SER A 70 11.45 17.54 -0.34
C SER A 70 12.12 17.90 -1.66
N SER A 71 11.54 17.55 -2.80
CA SER A 71 12.19 17.63 -4.12
C SER A 71 13.55 16.91 -4.13
N GLY A 72 13.64 15.76 -3.48
CA GLY A 72 14.83 14.93 -3.36
C GLY A 72 15.90 15.45 -2.39
N ARG A 73 15.65 16.53 -1.64
CA ARG A 73 16.62 17.11 -0.69
C ARG A 73 16.72 16.37 0.64
N ALA A 74 15.71 15.60 1.02
CA ALA A 74 15.76 14.71 2.16
C ALA A 74 16.18 13.30 1.70
N MET A 75 17.23 12.75 2.27
CA MET A 75 17.68 11.41 1.94
C MET A 75 16.71 10.39 2.55
N SER A 76 16.12 9.57 1.71
CA SER A 76 15.19 8.51 2.16
C SER A 76 15.40 7.23 1.36
N ARG A 77 15.08 6.10 1.99
CA ARG A 77 15.19 4.78 1.39
C ARG A 77 14.15 3.84 1.98
N ALA A 78 13.57 2.98 1.17
CA ALA A 78 12.75 1.84 1.61
C ALA A 78 13.61 0.57 1.62
N GLU A 79 13.47 -0.24 2.67
CA GLU A 79 14.22 -1.49 2.87
C GLU A 79 13.27 -2.63 3.24
N GLN A 80 13.54 -3.78 2.68
CA GLN A 80 12.87 -5.01 3.09
C GLN A 80 13.49 -5.53 4.40
N SER A 81 12.65 -5.90 5.39
CA SER A 81 13.12 -6.21 6.74
C SER A 81 14.16 -7.34 6.80
N PHE A 82 14.00 -8.41 6.02
CA PHE A 82 14.94 -9.53 5.97
C PHE A 82 16.27 -9.11 5.35
N GLU A 83 16.23 -8.35 4.24
CA GLU A 83 17.44 -7.82 3.58
C GLU A 83 18.19 -6.86 4.52
N PHE A 84 17.45 -5.98 5.20
CA PHE A 84 18.02 -5.04 6.15
C PHE A 84 18.76 -5.74 7.31
N VAL A 85 18.23 -6.86 7.80
CA VAL A 85 18.86 -7.63 8.89
C VAL A 85 20.09 -8.40 8.41
N ASN A 86 20.00 -9.04 7.25
CA ASN A 86 21.04 -9.95 6.76
C ASN A 86 22.13 -9.24 5.94
N TYR A 87 21.79 -8.12 5.30
CA TYR A 87 22.70 -7.28 4.51
C TYR A 87 22.60 -5.82 4.98
N PRO A 88 23.07 -5.54 6.21
CA PRO A 88 22.74 -4.32 6.91
C PRO A 88 23.29 -3.07 6.24
N LEU A 89 22.44 -2.07 6.17
CA LEU A 89 22.83 -0.70 5.89
C LEU A 89 23.50 -0.12 7.14
N ALA A 90 24.69 0.48 6.99
CA ALA A 90 25.34 1.18 8.09
C ALA A 90 24.48 2.38 8.53
N LEU A 91 23.95 2.31 9.74
CA LEU A 91 23.19 3.37 10.40
C LEU A 91 23.98 4.00 11.53
N GLY A 92 23.56 5.20 11.96
CA GLY A 92 24.15 5.90 13.09
C GLY A 92 23.23 7.00 13.64
N ALA A 93 23.79 7.87 14.48
CA ALA A 93 23.04 8.89 15.19
C ALA A 93 22.35 9.93 14.29
N ASP A 94 22.79 10.08 13.04
CA ASP A 94 22.16 10.98 12.06
C ASP A 94 20.95 10.36 11.33
N ASP A 95 20.64 9.09 11.59
CA ASP A 95 19.63 8.34 10.88
C ASP A 95 18.34 8.17 11.70
N VAL A 96 17.23 7.97 10.98
CA VAL A 96 15.95 7.53 11.54
C VAL A 96 15.56 6.22 10.85
N ALA A 97 15.28 5.19 11.64
CA ALA A 97 14.73 3.94 11.16
C ALA A 97 13.24 3.85 11.50
N ILE A 98 12.40 3.77 10.47
CA ILE A 98 10.95 3.69 10.60
C ILE A 98 10.55 2.25 10.30
N VAL A 99 10.19 1.47 11.33
CA VAL A 99 9.78 0.07 11.20
C VAL A 99 8.26 -0.01 11.12
N ILE A 100 7.75 -0.50 10.01
CA ILE A 100 6.32 -0.67 9.75
C ILE A 100 5.97 -2.14 9.95
N THR A 101 5.13 -2.44 10.95
CA THR A 101 4.73 -3.82 11.27
C THR A 101 3.41 -3.84 12.02
N HIS A 102 2.36 -4.40 11.42
CA HIS A 102 1.03 -4.35 12.04
C HIS A 102 0.97 -5.09 13.38
N THR A 103 1.40 -6.35 13.41
CA THR A 103 1.34 -7.18 14.62
C THR A 103 2.46 -6.89 15.62
N GLY A 104 3.60 -6.37 15.17
CA GLY A 104 4.80 -6.24 15.99
C GLY A 104 5.43 -7.57 16.40
N THR A 105 5.02 -8.68 15.79
CA THR A 105 5.51 -10.04 16.12
C THR A 105 6.41 -10.64 15.05
N SER A 106 6.40 -10.10 13.83
CA SER A 106 7.28 -10.59 12.75
C SER A 106 8.74 -10.53 13.18
N THR A 107 9.41 -11.68 13.22
CA THR A 107 10.81 -11.82 13.64
C THR A 107 11.71 -10.83 12.92
N GLN A 108 11.60 -10.74 11.59
CA GLN A 108 12.46 -9.86 10.80
C GLN A 108 12.25 -8.37 11.09
N SER A 109 11.00 -7.95 11.36
CA SER A 109 10.71 -6.56 11.72
C SER A 109 11.21 -6.21 13.12
N VAL A 110 11.11 -7.14 14.08
CA VAL A 110 11.63 -6.97 15.43
C VAL A 110 13.17 -6.91 15.43
N GLU A 111 13.81 -7.77 14.67
CA GLU A 111 15.27 -7.77 14.53
C GLU A 111 15.78 -6.52 13.82
N ALA A 112 15.06 -6.03 12.80
CA ALA A 112 15.37 -4.77 12.12
C ALA A 112 15.32 -3.57 13.11
N LEU A 113 14.31 -3.52 13.98
CA LEU A 113 14.24 -2.51 15.04
C LEU A 113 15.44 -2.58 15.97
N ARG A 114 15.76 -3.80 16.45
CA ARG A 114 16.91 -4.02 17.36
C ARG A 114 18.24 -3.61 16.72
N ALA A 115 18.46 -4.00 15.48
CA ALA A 115 19.65 -3.65 14.71
C ALA A 115 19.79 -2.13 14.52
N ALA A 116 18.72 -1.45 14.13
CA ALA A 116 18.70 -0.01 13.95
C ALA A 116 19.01 0.73 15.28
N LYS A 117 18.39 0.27 16.38
CA LYS A 117 18.62 0.85 17.71
C LYS A 117 20.05 0.61 18.21
N ALA A 118 20.58 -0.60 18.02
CA ALA A 118 21.97 -0.92 18.36
C ALA A 118 22.98 -0.09 17.58
N ALA A 119 22.65 0.31 16.35
CA ALA A 119 23.46 1.21 15.53
C ALA A 119 23.37 2.69 15.94
N GLY A 120 22.53 3.05 16.92
CA GLY A 120 22.34 4.42 17.42
C GLY A 120 21.38 5.27 16.59
N ALA A 121 20.64 4.70 15.65
CA ALA A 121 19.60 5.41 14.91
C ALA A 121 18.39 5.73 15.80
N LEU A 122 17.72 6.85 15.55
CA LEU A 122 16.42 7.13 16.13
C LEU A 122 15.40 6.15 15.57
N THR A 123 14.64 5.47 16.43
CA THR A 123 13.69 4.43 16.00
C THR A 123 12.25 4.86 16.16
N PHE A 124 11.47 4.69 15.10
CA PHE A 124 10.04 4.95 15.07
C PHE A 124 9.29 3.71 14.56
N ALA A 125 8.38 3.15 15.37
CA ALA A 125 7.56 2.02 14.99
C ALA A 125 6.14 2.46 14.62
N VAL A 126 5.62 1.94 13.51
CA VAL A 126 4.23 2.11 13.07
C VAL A 126 3.55 0.75 13.14
N THR A 127 2.55 0.62 14.04
CA THR A 127 1.95 -0.67 14.39
C THR A 127 0.41 -0.62 14.39
N GLY A 128 -0.21 -1.79 14.48
CA GLY A 128 -1.58 -1.91 14.98
C GLY A 128 -1.63 -1.70 16.50
N GLU A 129 -2.84 -1.66 17.05
CA GLU A 129 -3.06 -1.57 18.49
C GLU A 129 -2.55 -2.84 19.20
N LYS A 130 -2.00 -2.64 20.40
CA LYS A 130 -1.48 -3.72 21.25
C LYS A 130 -0.51 -4.66 20.51
N PRO A 131 0.56 -4.12 19.92
CA PRO A 131 1.53 -4.94 19.21
C PRO A 131 2.30 -5.86 20.16
N GLY A 132 2.97 -6.87 19.59
CA GLY A 132 3.83 -7.78 20.34
C GLY A 132 5.00 -7.06 21.00
N ASP A 133 5.52 -7.65 22.10
CA ASP A 133 6.53 -7.07 22.98
C ASP A 133 7.83 -6.70 22.24
N GLY A 134 8.18 -7.41 21.19
CA GLY A 134 9.42 -7.20 20.45
C GLY A 134 9.59 -5.81 19.84
N ILE A 135 8.48 -5.10 19.57
CA ILE A 135 8.49 -3.76 18.98
C ILE A 135 8.39 -2.62 20.03
N LEU A 136 8.13 -2.94 21.30
CA LEU A 136 7.93 -1.96 22.37
C LEU A 136 9.20 -1.15 22.69
N GLY A 137 10.36 -1.65 22.28
CA GLY A 137 11.64 -0.98 22.47
C GLY A 137 11.94 0.20 21.55
N ALA A 138 11.06 0.56 20.61
CA ALA A 138 11.22 1.74 19.76
C ALA A 138 11.20 3.03 20.58
N ASP A 139 11.96 4.06 20.14
CA ASP A 139 11.99 5.37 20.83
C ASP A 139 10.65 6.08 20.73
N PHE A 140 9.96 5.93 19.58
CA PHE A 140 8.58 6.37 19.36
C PHE A 140 7.77 5.24 18.73
N ARG A 141 6.48 5.18 19.10
CA ARG A 141 5.55 4.22 18.50
C ARG A 141 4.18 4.86 18.28
N VAL A 142 3.62 4.65 17.10
CA VAL A 142 2.23 5.00 16.78
C VAL A 142 1.43 3.72 16.57
N GLU A 143 0.28 3.64 17.22
CA GLU A 143 -0.68 2.54 17.08
C GLU A 143 -1.85 3.03 16.23
N THR A 144 -2.08 2.42 15.06
CA THR A 144 -2.95 3.00 14.02
C THR A 144 -4.37 2.49 14.01
N CYS A 145 -4.58 1.20 14.17
CA CYS A 145 -5.89 0.56 14.23
C CYS A 145 -5.82 -0.78 14.97
N GLU A 146 -6.96 -1.33 15.32
CA GLU A 146 -7.08 -2.67 15.89
C GLU A 146 -6.50 -3.75 14.96
N GLN A 147 -6.08 -4.89 15.52
CA GLN A 147 -5.52 -6.00 14.75
C GLN A 147 -6.50 -6.50 13.69
N GLU A 148 -6.00 -6.80 12.49
CA GLU A 148 -6.82 -7.37 11.41
C GLU A 148 -7.09 -8.85 11.65
N VAL A 149 -8.32 -9.25 11.37
CA VAL A 149 -8.75 -10.66 11.45
C VAL A 149 -8.54 -11.37 10.11
N ALA A 150 -8.78 -10.68 8.99
CA ALA A 150 -8.51 -11.19 7.65
C ALA A 150 -7.02 -11.45 7.44
N PHE A 151 -6.69 -12.48 6.68
CA PHE A 151 -5.29 -12.77 6.31
C PHE A 151 -4.68 -11.65 5.44
N ALA A 152 -5.45 -11.13 4.51
CA ALA A 152 -5.03 -10.04 3.63
C ALA A 152 -5.26 -8.69 4.32
N TYR A 153 -4.19 -8.03 4.71
CA TYR A 153 -4.22 -6.74 5.42
C TYR A 153 -4.62 -5.59 4.50
N THR A 154 -5.53 -4.73 4.96
CA THR A 154 -6.04 -3.57 4.23
C THR A 154 -6.11 -2.31 5.08
N LYS A 155 -6.89 -2.32 6.18
CA LYS A 155 -7.05 -1.14 7.05
C LYS A 155 -5.75 -0.77 7.76
N SER A 156 -4.95 -1.75 8.16
CA SER A 156 -3.65 -1.52 8.77
C SER A 156 -2.67 -0.84 7.82
N TYR A 157 -2.71 -1.20 6.54
CA TYR A 157 -1.90 -0.57 5.51
C TYR A 157 -2.24 0.91 5.32
N THR A 158 -3.51 1.23 5.12
CA THR A 158 -3.94 2.61 4.85
C THR A 158 -3.82 3.51 6.07
N THR A 159 -4.06 2.99 7.28
CA THR A 159 -3.87 3.74 8.53
C THR A 159 -2.39 3.98 8.84
N ALA A 160 -1.51 3.02 8.54
CA ALA A 160 -0.06 3.22 8.63
C ALA A 160 0.41 4.29 7.64
N MET A 161 -0.06 4.25 6.38
CA MET A 161 0.24 5.28 5.39
C MET A 161 -0.22 6.67 5.85
N ALA A 162 -1.40 6.80 6.45
CA ALA A 162 -1.93 8.06 6.95
C ALA A 162 -1.06 8.65 8.07
N ALA A 163 -0.65 7.83 9.04
CA ALA A 163 0.26 8.22 10.10
C ALA A 163 1.62 8.67 9.56
N ILE A 164 2.17 7.92 8.60
CA ILE A 164 3.47 8.22 7.98
C ILE A 164 3.40 9.50 7.14
N ALA A 165 2.32 9.72 6.39
CA ALA A 165 2.15 10.94 5.59
C ALA A 165 2.12 12.19 6.48
N GLU A 166 1.37 12.16 7.57
CA GLU A 166 1.32 13.26 8.54
C GLU A 166 2.69 13.48 9.21
N TRP A 167 3.37 12.41 9.61
CA TRP A 167 4.69 12.47 10.20
C TRP A 167 5.74 13.07 9.23
N ILE A 168 5.71 12.70 7.94
CA ILE A 168 6.58 13.27 6.91
C ILE A 168 6.37 14.78 6.77
N LEU A 169 5.12 15.23 6.72
CA LEU A 169 4.81 16.65 6.66
C LEU A 169 5.32 17.39 7.91
N ASN A 170 5.16 16.79 9.10
CA ASN A 170 5.67 17.36 10.36
C ASN A 170 7.19 17.50 10.40
N ILE A 171 7.95 16.66 9.67
CA ILE A 171 9.40 16.76 9.56
C ILE A 171 9.81 17.79 8.50
N LEU A 172 9.18 17.76 7.33
CA LEU A 172 9.65 18.51 6.16
C LEU A 172 9.22 19.99 6.20
N GLU A 173 8.07 20.29 6.81
CA GLU A 173 7.57 21.67 6.92
C GLU A 173 8.51 22.57 7.72
N PRO A 174 8.95 22.25 8.96
CA PRO A 174 9.91 23.07 9.71
C PRO A 174 11.26 23.22 9.02
N ARG A 175 11.61 22.32 8.10
CA ARG A 175 12.82 22.37 7.28
C ARG A 175 12.67 23.22 6.03
N GLY A 176 11.49 23.82 5.80
CA GLY A 176 11.19 24.59 4.58
C GLY A 176 11.24 23.75 3.31
N LEU A 177 10.96 22.44 3.41
CA LEU A 177 11.06 21.51 2.28
C LEU A 177 9.71 21.24 1.60
N VAL A 178 8.59 21.55 2.23
CA VAL A 178 7.26 21.45 1.62
C VAL A 178 6.92 22.76 0.91
N LYS A 179 6.58 22.69 -0.37
CA LYS A 179 6.30 23.87 -1.20
C LYS A 179 5.12 24.70 -0.69
N ASP A 180 4.02 24.00 -0.33
CA ASP A 180 2.80 24.60 0.23
C ASP A 180 2.29 23.69 1.36
N PRO A 181 2.75 23.90 2.61
CA PRO A 181 2.36 23.05 3.73
C PRO A 181 0.87 23.07 4.02
N ALA A 182 0.23 24.24 3.90
CA ALA A 182 -1.20 24.39 4.18
C ALA A 182 -2.03 23.59 3.18
N ALA A 183 -1.73 23.69 1.89
CA ALA A 183 -2.42 22.90 0.86
C ALA A 183 -2.14 21.39 1.02
N ALA A 184 -0.91 20.98 1.34
CA ALA A 184 -0.56 19.58 1.54
C ALA A 184 -1.34 18.97 2.73
N ARG A 185 -1.42 19.69 3.87
CA ARG A 185 -2.20 19.25 5.04
C ARG A 185 -3.70 19.21 4.74
N ALA A 186 -4.24 20.25 4.11
CA ALA A 186 -5.65 20.30 3.73
C ALA A 186 -6.02 19.13 2.78
N ALA A 187 -5.13 18.78 1.86
CA ALA A 187 -5.32 17.64 0.95
C ALA A 187 -5.30 16.32 1.72
N LEU A 188 -4.33 16.11 2.64
CA LEU A 188 -4.25 14.91 3.46
C LEU A 188 -5.51 14.71 4.32
N GLN A 189 -6.02 15.77 4.92
CA GLN A 189 -7.25 15.72 5.75
C GLN A 189 -8.51 15.37 4.93
N LYS A 190 -8.49 15.54 3.60
CA LYS A 190 -9.61 15.15 2.72
C LYS A 190 -9.59 13.67 2.33
N VAL A 191 -8.48 12.95 2.57
CA VAL A 191 -8.32 11.54 2.17
C VAL A 191 -9.50 10.66 2.60
N PRO A 192 -10.00 10.70 3.85
CA PRO A 192 -11.15 9.86 4.23
C PRO A 192 -12.40 10.11 3.37
N ALA A 193 -12.71 11.37 3.09
CA ALA A 193 -13.85 11.72 2.25
C ALA A 193 -13.68 11.25 0.79
N LEU A 194 -12.47 11.35 0.24
CA LEU A 194 -12.15 10.85 -1.10
C LEU A 194 -12.24 9.33 -1.17
N MET A 195 -11.77 8.62 -0.14
CA MET A 195 -11.90 7.16 -0.06
C MET A 195 -13.37 6.73 0.03
N ARG A 196 -14.22 7.43 0.80
CA ARG A 196 -15.68 7.16 0.81
C ARG A 196 -16.31 7.36 -0.57
N GLN A 197 -15.85 8.32 -1.35
CA GLN A 197 -16.30 8.48 -2.73
C GLN A 197 -15.81 7.32 -3.61
N ALA A 198 -14.55 6.90 -3.47
CA ALA A 198 -14.01 5.76 -4.21
C ALA A 198 -14.73 4.44 -3.88
N LEU A 199 -15.18 4.23 -2.63
CA LEU A 199 -16.01 3.07 -2.25
C LEU A 199 -17.33 2.99 -3.06
N ARG A 200 -17.86 4.11 -3.54
CA ARG A 200 -19.08 4.10 -4.38
C ARG A 200 -18.91 3.44 -5.75
N THR A 201 -17.66 3.15 -6.15
CA THR A 201 -17.38 2.40 -7.39
C THR A 201 -17.65 0.92 -7.26
N GLU A 202 -18.03 0.40 -6.09
CA GLU A 202 -18.14 -1.02 -5.78
C GLU A 202 -19.00 -1.80 -6.77
N LEU A 203 -20.17 -1.27 -7.17
CA LEU A 203 -21.05 -1.95 -8.13
C LEU A 203 -20.36 -2.16 -9.49
N GLN A 204 -19.66 -1.15 -9.98
CA GLN A 204 -18.87 -1.24 -11.21
C GLN A 204 -17.73 -2.24 -11.06
N ILE A 205 -17.00 -2.17 -9.95
CA ILE A 205 -15.87 -3.07 -9.66
C ILE A 205 -16.35 -4.53 -9.55
N ARG A 206 -17.51 -4.78 -8.97
CA ARG A 206 -18.09 -6.13 -8.87
C ARG A 206 -18.38 -6.73 -10.25
N GLU A 207 -18.87 -5.95 -11.21
CA GLU A 207 -19.08 -6.44 -12.57
C GLU A 207 -17.74 -6.70 -13.30
N ILE A 208 -16.75 -5.83 -13.12
CA ILE A 208 -15.39 -6.03 -13.63
C ILE A 208 -14.77 -7.31 -13.04
N ALA A 209 -14.96 -7.54 -11.75
CA ALA A 209 -14.40 -8.68 -11.04
C ALA A 209 -14.87 -10.03 -11.59
N LYS A 210 -16.09 -10.13 -12.12
CA LYS A 210 -16.61 -11.35 -12.78
C LYS A 210 -15.76 -11.73 -14.01
N GLN A 211 -15.39 -10.76 -14.83
CA GLN A 211 -14.57 -10.99 -16.02
C GLN A 211 -13.09 -11.24 -15.66
N VAL A 212 -12.58 -10.50 -14.66
CA VAL A 212 -11.21 -10.68 -14.15
C VAL A 212 -11.03 -12.05 -13.51
N ALA A 213 -12.04 -12.59 -12.83
CA ALA A 213 -11.99 -13.90 -12.18
C ALA A 213 -11.79 -15.07 -13.16
N GLU A 214 -12.13 -14.89 -14.43
CA GLU A 214 -11.93 -15.88 -15.50
C GLU A 214 -10.50 -15.88 -16.03
N LYS A 215 -9.69 -14.87 -15.70
CA LYS A 215 -8.35 -14.71 -16.21
C LYS A 215 -7.33 -15.54 -15.42
N GLN A 216 -6.28 -15.97 -16.12
CA GLN A 216 -5.21 -16.79 -15.54
C GLN A 216 -4.14 -15.94 -14.86
N ARG A 217 -3.98 -14.68 -15.30
CA ARG A 217 -2.96 -13.75 -14.84
C ARG A 217 -3.50 -12.32 -14.74
N LEU A 218 -3.07 -11.60 -13.73
CA LEU A 218 -3.36 -10.19 -13.58
C LEU A 218 -2.08 -9.36 -13.52
N ILE A 219 -2.07 -8.26 -14.25
CA ILE A 219 -1.00 -7.26 -14.21
C ILE A 219 -1.56 -5.96 -13.71
N PHE A 220 -0.91 -5.40 -12.70
CA PHE A 220 -1.17 -4.06 -12.20
C PHE A 220 0.01 -3.17 -12.53
N PHE A 221 -0.23 -1.93 -12.95
CA PHE A 221 0.87 -1.02 -13.20
C PHE A 221 0.52 0.44 -12.91
N GLY A 222 1.55 1.21 -12.58
CA GLY A 222 1.43 2.64 -12.32
C GLY A 222 2.77 3.30 -12.09
N SER A 223 2.81 4.62 -12.20
CA SER A 223 4.02 5.42 -12.01
C SER A 223 4.09 6.03 -10.60
N GLY A 224 5.28 6.37 -10.16
CA GLY A 224 5.51 7.05 -8.89
C GLY A 224 5.00 6.21 -7.69
N THR A 225 4.13 6.80 -6.88
CA THR A 225 3.53 6.10 -5.74
C THR A 225 2.58 4.97 -6.17
N CYS A 226 2.00 5.06 -7.36
CA CYS A 226 1.10 4.03 -7.89
C CYS A 226 1.83 2.72 -8.25
N TRP A 227 3.14 2.72 -8.45
CA TRP A 227 3.89 1.45 -8.57
C TRP A 227 3.80 0.60 -7.29
N ALA A 228 4.00 1.20 -6.12
CA ALA A 228 3.85 0.45 -4.86
C ALA A 228 2.39 0.04 -4.61
N THR A 229 1.41 0.84 -5.09
CA THR A 229 -0.01 0.47 -5.08
C THR A 229 -0.29 -0.72 -6.02
N ALA A 230 0.35 -0.78 -7.19
CA ALA A 230 0.27 -1.93 -8.10
C ALA A 230 0.85 -3.20 -7.45
N SER A 231 1.98 -3.08 -6.76
CA SER A 231 2.59 -4.16 -6.00
C SER A 231 1.68 -4.67 -4.88
N GLU A 232 1.03 -3.76 -4.14
CA GLU A 232 0.06 -4.10 -3.10
C GLU A 232 -1.17 -4.81 -3.67
N ALA A 233 -1.75 -4.30 -4.76
CA ALA A 233 -2.89 -4.93 -5.43
C ALA A 233 -2.56 -6.36 -5.88
N SER A 234 -1.39 -6.56 -6.48
CA SER A 234 -0.94 -7.89 -6.91
C SER A 234 -0.75 -8.85 -5.74
N LEU A 235 -0.26 -8.36 -4.60
CA LEU A 235 -0.14 -9.15 -3.37
C LEU A 235 -1.53 -9.58 -2.87
N LYS A 236 -2.48 -8.66 -2.80
CA LYS A 236 -3.85 -8.96 -2.32
C LYS A 236 -4.57 -9.97 -3.21
N ILE A 237 -4.44 -9.89 -4.53
CA ILE A 237 -5.00 -10.89 -5.46
C ILE A 237 -4.40 -12.28 -5.20
N LYS A 238 -3.09 -12.38 -5.00
CA LYS A 238 -2.43 -13.66 -4.68
C LYS A 238 -2.91 -14.24 -3.35
N GLU A 239 -3.11 -13.41 -2.34
CA GLU A 239 -3.54 -13.83 -1.00
C GLU A 239 -4.99 -14.31 -0.95
N THR A 240 -5.88 -13.77 -1.78
CA THR A 240 -7.33 -13.97 -1.63
C THR A 240 -7.96 -14.84 -2.70
N SER A 241 -7.49 -14.75 -3.93
CA SER A 241 -8.06 -15.47 -5.09
C SER A 241 -7.10 -16.44 -5.77
N TYR A 242 -5.82 -16.42 -5.33
CA TYR A 242 -4.76 -17.34 -5.75
C TYR A 242 -4.44 -17.28 -7.25
N ILE A 243 -4.77 -16.16 -7.90
CA ILE A 243 -4.39 -15.89 -9.28
C ILE A 243 -2.94 -15.39 -9.29
N ALA A 244 -2.17 -15.81 -10.29
CA ALA A 244 -0.87 -15.22 -10.57
C ALA A 244 -1.03 -13.73 -10.88
N ALA A 245 -0.39 -12.87 -10.12
CA ALA A 245 -0.50 -11.43 -10.29
C ALA A 245 0.83 -10.73 -10.04
N GLU A 246 1.10 -9.65 -10.78
CA GLU A 246 2.31 -8.87 -10.65
C GLU A 246 1.99 -7.37 -10.69
N GLY A 247 2.81 -6.60 -9.98
CA GLY A 247 2.73 -5.15 -9.95
C GLY A 247 4.00 -4.53 -10.51
N PHE A 248 3.87 -3.71 -11.56
CA PHE A 248 5.01 -3.10 -12.25
C PHE A 248 4.99 -1.59 -12.14
N GLU A 249 6.18 -1.01 -12.16
CA GLU A 249 6.36 0.36 -12.60
C GLU A 249 6.02 0.43 -14.09
N THR A 250 5.49 1.58 -14.53
CA THR A 250 4.94 1.73 -15.88
C THR A 250 5.95 1.40 -16.99
N GLU A 251 7.18 1.87 -16.90
CA GLU A 251 8.18 1.63 -17.94
C GLU A 251 8.81 0.23 -17.82
N GLU A 252 9.06 -0.24 -16.59
CA GLU A 252 9.61 -1.58 -16.34
C GLU A 252 8.75 -2.70 -16.94
N LEU A 253 7.43 -2.51 -16.99
CA LEU A 253 6.52 -3.46 -17.61
C LEU A 253 6.86 -3.72 -19.08
N LEU A 254 7.36 -2.72 -19.80
CA LEU A 254 7.70 -2.83 -21.24
C LEU A 254 9.09 -3.44 -21.49
N HIS A 255 9.95 -3.47 -20.48
CA HIS A 255 11.32 -3.93 -20.59
C HIS A 255 11.49 -5.43 -20.23
N GLY A 256 10.69 -6.28 -20.87
CA GLY A 256 10.73 -7.75 -20.73
C GLY A 256 9.37 -8.34 -20.38
N PRO A 257 8.73 -7.97 -19.25
CA PRO A 257 7.46 -8.59 -18.82
C PRO A 257 6.35 -8.54 -19.86
N PHE A 258 6.30 -7.50 -20.69
CA PHE A 258 5.29 -7.36 -21.75
C PHE A 258 5.34 -8.49 -22.80
N SER A 259 6.48 -9.16 -22.97
CA SER A 259 6.63 -10.27 -23.89
C SER A 259 5.93 -11.56 -23.45
N GLU A 260 5.58 -11.67 -22.18
CA GLU A 260 4.96 -12.87 -21.59
C GLU A 260 3.42 -12.82 -21.60
N ILE A 261 2.83 -11.66 -21.84
CA ILE A 261 1.39 -11.43 -21.70
C ILE A 261 0.61 -11.75 -22.98
N ASP A 262 -0.62 -12.22 -22.82
CA ASP A 262 -1.54 -12.58 -23.91
C ASP A 262 -3.02 -12.40 -23.49
N SER A 263 -3.95 -12.82 -24.33
CA SER A 263 -5.40 -12.69 -24.13
C SER A 263 -5.96 -13.42 -22.90
N ARG A 264 -5.20 -14.33 -22.28
CA ARG A 264 -5.58 -15.04 -21.05
C ARG A 264 -5.43 -14.17 -19.80
N GLY A 265 -4.81 -13.01 -19.94
CA GLY A 265 -4.56 -12.06 -18.86
C GLY A 265 -5.56 -10.89 -18.79
N ALA A 266 -5.53 -10.20 -17.65
CA ALA A 266 -6.08 -8.87 -17.51
C ALA A 266 -5.00 -7.90 -17.04
N ILE A 267 -5.13 -6.63 -17.45
CA ILE A 267 -4.22 -5.56 -17.07
C ILE A 267 -5.00 -4.39 -16.46
N VAL A 268 -4.51 -3.87 -15.33
CA VAL A 268 -5.12 -2.76 -14.59
C VAL A 268 -4.12 -1.62 -14.49
N GLY A 269 -4.41 -0.52 -15.17
CA GLY A 269 -3.57 0.68 -15.18
C GLY A 269 -4.10 1.78 -14.28
N MET A 270 -3.21 2.51 -13.60
CA MET A 270 -3.53 3.65 -12.75
C MET A 270 -3.07 4.96 -13.40
N LEU A 271 -4.01 5.87 -13.65
CA LEU A 271 -3.79 7.19 -14.23
C LEU A 271 -4.19 8.25 -13.20
N THR A 272 -3.30 9.19 -12.94
CA THR A 272 -3.40 10.12 -11.80
C THR A 272 -3.50 11.60 -12.19
N GLY A 273 -3.53 11.91 -13.49
CA GLY A 273 -3.41 13.28 -14.01
C GLY A 273 -1.96 13.74 -14.19
N HIS A 274 -0.98 12.89 -13.86
CA HIS A 274 0.43 13.21 -14.07
C HIS A 274 0.84 13.05 -15.55
N PRO A 275 1.80 13.83 -16.09
CA PRO A 275 2.25 13.68 -17.48
C PRO A 275 2.72 12.27 -17.86
N SER A 276 3.19 11.46 -16.91
CA SER A 276 3.55 10.04 -17.15
C SER A 276 2.38 9.15 -17.56
N ASP A 277 1.13 9.59 -17.40
CA ASP A 277 -0.05 8.82 -17.77
C ASP A 277 -0.15 8.58 -19.29
N GLU A 278 0.54 9.38 -20.11
CA GLU A 278 0.61 9.12 -21.56
C GLU A 278 1.28 7.77 -21.85
N ARG A 279 2.29 7.41 -21.02
CA ARG A 279 2.91 6.09 -21.15
C ARG A 279 1.96 4.97 -20.73
N ALA A 280 1.16 5.20 -19.69
CA ALA A 280 0.12 4.26 -19.27
C ALA A 280 -0.94 4.05 -20.37
N ARG A 281 -1.37 5.10 -21.06
CA ARG A 281 -2.30 5.00 -22.22
C ARG A 281 -1.67 4.19 -23.36
N THR A 282 -0.38 4.36 -23.62
CA THR A 282 0.36 3.57 -24.62
C THR A 282 0.34 2.08 -24.28
N ILE A 283 0.59 1.73 -23.02
CA ILE A 283 0.54 0.34 -22.54
C ILE A 283 -0.87 -0.26 -22.72
N LEU A 284 -1.91 0.49 -22.33
CA LEU A 284 -3.29 0.00 -22.49
C LEU A 284 -3.64 -0.23 -23.97
N ARG A 285 -3.20 0.66 -24.89
CA ARG A 285 -3.36 0.43 -26.33
C ARG A 285 -2.66 -0.85 -26.78
N ALA A 286 -1.39 -1.02 -26.42
CA ALA A 286 -0.60 -2.18 -26.77
C ALA A 286 -1.16 -3.48 -26.18
N ALA A 287 -1.65 -3.48 -24.95
CA ALA A 287 -2.31 -4.63 -24.34
C ALA A 287 -3.60 -5.03 -25.08
N GLY A 288 -4.28 -4.07 -25.71
CA GLY A 288 -5.42 -4.33 -26.59
C GLY A 288 -5.06 -5.12 -27.83
N GLU A 289 -3.89 -4.85 -28.45
CA GLU A 289 -3.40 -5.62 -29.60
C GLU A 289 -3.13 -7.10 -29.23
N LEU A 290 -2.84 -7.37 -27.95
CA LEU A 290 -2.65 -8.72 -27.42
C LEU A 290 -3.96 -9.37 -26.95
N GLY A 291 -5.11 -8.68 -27.07
CA GLY A 291 -6.41 -9.20 -26.65
C GLY A 291 -6.61 -9.29 -25.13
N MET A 292 -5.82 -8.59 -24.33
CA MET A 292 -5.99 -8.56 -22.89
C MET A 292 -7.27 -7.82 -22.50
N LEU A 293 -7.90 -8.25 -21.39
CA LEU A 293 -8.92 -7.46 -20.71
C LEU A 293 -8.25 -6.26 -20.02
N ARG A 294 -8.64 -5.04 -20.36
CA ARG A 294 -8.03 -3.81 -19.87
C ARG A 294 -8.97 -3.06 -18.93
N VAL A 295 -8.45 -2.69 -17.77
CA VAL A 295 -9.13 -1.86 -16.78
C VAL A 295 -8.26 -0.64 -16.51
N ALA A 296 -8.85 0.54 -16.52
CA ALA A 296 -8.19 1.78 -16.15
C ALA A 296 -8.86 2.39 -14.93
N LEU A 297 -8.08 2.70 -13.91
CA LEU A 297 -8.49 3.57 -12.81
C LEU A 297 -7.95 4.97 -13.11
N THR A 298 -8.83 5.97 -13.14
CA THR A 298 -8.44 7.32 -13.57
C THR A 298 -9.14 8.39 -12.73
N VAL A 299 -8.65 9.61 -12.82
CA VAL A 299 -9.30 10.81 -12.26
C VAL A 299 -9.91 11.65 -13.39
N PRO A 300 -10.84 12.57 -13.13
CA PRO A 300 -11.53 13.34 -14.18
C PRO A 300 -10.60 13.99 -15.19
N ASP A 301 -9.55 14.66 -14.74
CA ASP A 301 -8.60 15.37 -15.62
C ASP A 301 -7.77 14.43 -16.51
N ALA A 302 -7.60 13.18 -16.09
CA ALA A 302 -6.89 12.15 -16.85
C ALA A 302 -7.81 11.25 -17.69
N ASN A 303 -9.14 11.40 -17.57
CA ASN A 303 -10.13 10.56 -18.25
C ASN A 303 -10.34 10.98 -19.71
N ARG A 304 -9.30 10.79 -20.53
CA ARG A 304 -9.35 11.02 -21.98
C ARG A 304 -8.45 10.03 -22.71
N ASP A 305 -8.87 9.62 -23.91
CA ASP A 305 -8.10 8.74 -24.80
C ASP A 305 -7.60 7.42 -24.14
N ILE A 306 -8.45 6.83 -23.28
CA ILE A 306 -8.14 5.60 -22.56
C ILE A 306 -8.71 4.42 -23.35
N ALA A 307 -7.81 3.61 -23.91
CA ALA A 307 -8.15 2.38 -24.62
C ALA A 307 -8.31 1.21 -23.64
N ALA A 308 -9.44 1.15 -22.94
CA ALA A 308 -9.75 0.07 -22.00
C ALA A 308 -11.24 -0.29 -22.09
N GLU A 309 -11.57 -1.57 -21.86
CA GLU A 309 -12.95 -2.07 -21.80
C GLU A 309 -13.68 -1.48 -20.60
N HIS A 310 -12.94 -1.26 -19.50
CA HIS A 310 -13.48 -0.71 -18.27
C HIS A 310 -12.67 0.50 -17.82
N VAL A 311 -13.33 1.63 -17.68
CA VAL A 311 -12.77 2.85 -17.11
C VAL A 311 -13.53 3.19 -15.82
N VAL A 312 -12.82 3.23 -14.71
CA VAL A 312 -13.35 3.61 -13.40
C VAL A 312 -12.84 4.99 -13.06
N VAL A 313 -13.74 5.95 -13.00
CA VAL A 313 -13.39 7.35 -12.68
C VAL A 313 -13.49 7.54 -11.17
N LEU A 314 -12.37 7.91 -10.56
CA LEU A 314 -12.21 8.17 -9.14
C LEU A 314 -12.29 9.66 -8.85
N PRO A 315 -12.53 10.08 -7.61
CA PRO A 315 -12.52 11.50 -7.26
C PRO A 315 -11.17 12.16 -7.54
N GLU A 316 -11.21 13.42 -7.93
CA GLU A 316 -10.00 14.24 -8.15
C GLU A 316 -9.12 14.23 -6.91
N THR A 317 -7.85 13.90 -7.11
CA THR A 317 -6.92 13.64 -6.00
C THR A 317 -5.54 14.11 -6.38
N PRO A 318 -4.82 14.86 -5.51
CA PRO A 318 -3.43 15.17 -5.74
C PRO A 318 -2.59 13.90 -5.96
N VAL A 319 -1.71 13.91 -6.95
CA VAL A 319 -0.94 12.74 -7.40
C VAL A 319 -0.25 11.99 -6.24
N TRP A 320 0.29 12.70 -5.26
CA TRP A 320 0.96 12.08 -4.13
C TRP A 320 0.01 11.32 -3.18
N LEU A 321 -1.29 11.65 -3.19
CA LEU A 321 -2.35 10.97 -2.40
C LEU A 321 -3.09 9.88 -3.20
N ALA A 322 -2.78 9.73 -4.49
CA ALA A 322 -3.37 8.70 -5.34
C ALA A 322 -3.35 7.28 -4.71
N PRO A 323 -2.30 6.86 -3.95
CA PRO A 323 -2.29 5.56 -3.31
C PRO A 323 -3.50 5.28 -2.41
N PHE A 324 -4.04 6.26 -1.71
CA PHE A 324 -5.22 6.06 -0.87
C PHE A 324 -6.48 5.82 -1.70
N VAL A 325 -6.65 6.57 -2.77
CA VAL A 325 -7.90 6.61 -3.55
C VAL A 325 -7.95 5.51 -4.58
N HIS A 326 -6.83 5.25 -5.29
CA HIS A 326 -6.73 4.17 -6.27
C HIS A 326 -6.72 2.78 -5.63
N LEU A 327 -6.25 2.68 -4.37
CA LEU A 327 -6.22 1.40 -3.66
C LEU A 327 -7.63 0.87 -3.36
N VAL A 328 -8.60 1.74 -3.06
CA VAL A 328 -9.96 1.32 -2.68
C VAL A 328 -10.61 0.43 -3.74
N PRO A 329 -10.73 0.84 -5.03
CA PRO A 329 -11.29 -0.04 -6.05
C PRO A 329 -10.43 -1.29 -6.30
N LEU A 330 -9.13 -1.25 -6.08
CA LEU A 330 -8.26 -2.44 -6.20
C LEU A 330 -8.52 -3.45 -5.08
N GLN A 331 -8.76 -3.00 -3.87
CA GLN A 331 -9.15 -3.87 -2.74
C GLN A 331 -10.55 -4.45 -2.95
N LEU A 332 -11.51 -3.66 -3.44
CA LEU A 332 -12.84 -4.14 -3.82
C LEU A 332 -12.75 -5.16 -4.96
N LEU A 333 -11.91 -4.91 -5.97
CA LEU A 333 -11.65 -5.87 -7.05
C LEU A 333 -11.11 -7.18 -6.50
N THR A 334 -10.11 -7.12 -5.64
CA THR A 334 -9.52 -8.27 -4.95
C THR A 334 -10.59 -9.09 -4.21
N TYR A 335 -11.44 -8.42 -3.44
CA TYR A 335 -12.51 -9.03 -2.69
C TYR A 335 -13.53 -9.74 -3.61
N HIS A 336 -14.05 -9.02 -4.61
CA HIS A 336 -15.07 -9.57 -5.50
C HIS A 336 -14.54 -10.64 -6.46
N VAL A 337 -13.26 -10.58 -6.85
CA VAL A 337 -12.60 -11.67 -7.60
C VAL A 337 -12.52 -12.94 -6.75
N ALA A 338 -12.17 -12.84 -5.46
CA ALA A 338 -12.17 -13.98 -4.56
C ALA A 338 -13.55 -14.62 -4.46
N LEU A 339 -14.62 -13.82 -4.28
CA LEU A 339 -15.99 -14.31 -4.25
C LEU A 339 -16.42 -15.00 -5.55
N ALA A 340 -16.10 -14.38 -6.70
CA ALA A 340 -16.43 -14.94 -8.02
C ALA A 340 -15.72 -16.28 -8.28
N ARG A 341 -14.58 -16.52 -7.64
CA ARG A 341 -13.82 -17.78 -7.71
C ARG A 341 -14.21 -18.79 -6.61
N GLY A 342 -15.17 -18.47 -5.74
CA GLY A 342 -15.54 -19.31 -4.61
C GLY A 342 -14.46 -19.44 -3.53
N CYS A 343 -13.53 -18.48 -3.44
CA CYS A 343 -12.49 -18.44 -2.44
C CYS A 343 -12.97 -17.68 -1.19
N ASN A 344 -12.55 -18.13 -0.01
CA ASN A 344 -12.73 -17.35 1.22
C ASN A 344 -11.57 -16.33 1.34
N PRO A 345 -11.82 -15.02 1.25
CA PRO A 345 -10.76 -14.01 1.21
C PRO A 345 -10.05 -13.81 2.55
N ASP A 346 -10.61 -14.35 3.65
CA ASP A 346 -10.07 -14.18 5.01
C ASP A 346 -8.99 -15.21 5.37
N THR A 347 -8.85 -16.31 4.61
CA THR A 347 -8.09 -17.49 5.06
C THR A 347 -6.64 -17.56 4.54
N GLY A 348 -6.29 -16.81 3.51
CA GLY A 348 -4.96 -16.94 2.88
C GLY A 348 -4.69 -18.37 2.43
N ARG A 349 -5.73 -19.06 1.96
CA ARG A 349 -5.71 -20.46 1.50
C ARG A 349 -5.42 -21.50 2.60
N GLN A 350 -5.43 -21.11 3.87
CA GLN A 350 -5.19 -22.06 4.99
C GLN A 350 -6.39 -22.98 5.28
N ASP A 351 -7.53 -22.75 4.65
CA ASP A 351 -8.67 -23.65 4.57
C ASP A 351 -8.38 -24.92 3.73
N GLN A 352 -7.30 -24.92 2.93
CA GLN A 352 -6.79 -26.08 2.20
C GLN A 352 -5.66 -26.75 3.00
N GLU A 353 -5.78 -28.04 3.28
CA GLU A 353 -4.89 -28.78 4.17
C GLU A 353 -3.41 -28.66 3.81
N GLN A 354 -3.07 -28.72 2.52
CA GLN A 354 -1.69 -28.64 2.04
C GLN A 354 -1.08 -27.26 2.35
N HIS A 355 -1.83 -26.17 2.15
CA HIS A 355 -1.41 -24.81 2.45
C HIS A 355 -1.30 -24.58 3.96
N ALA A 356 -2.24 -25.12 4.74
CA ALA A 356 -2.15 -25.06 6.21
C ALA A 356 -0.91 -25.78 6.75
N ARG A 357 -0.51 -26.92 6.16
CA ARG A 357 0.74 -27.61 6.52
C ARG A 357 1.96 -26.80 6.14
N ALA A 358 2.01 -26.25 4.93
CA ALA A 358 3.11 -25.43 4.45
C ALA A 358 3.31 -24.18 5.34
N HIS A 359 2.21 -23.52 5.73
CA HIS A 359 2.24 -22.34 6.60
C HIS A 359 2.88 -22.63 7.96
N LYS A 360 2.67 -23.85 8.53
CA LYS A 360 3.30 -24.25 9.78
C LYS A 360 4.84 -24.44 9.67
N VAL A 361 5.33 -24.68 8.45
CA VAL A 361 6.78 -24.86 8.21
C VAL A 361 7.50 -23.50 8.13
N TYR A 362 6.98 -22.56 7.36
CA TYR A 362 7.69 -21.30 7.15
C TYR A 362 7.45 -20.21 8.21
N LYS A 363 6.45 -20.32 9.06
CA LYS A 363 6.12 -19.42 10.19
C LYS A 363 6.50 -17.94 9.96
N LEU A 364 5.53 -17.08 9.81
CA LEU A 364 5.72 -15.62 9.64
C LEU A 364 5.83 -14.90 10.97
#